data_b9ee294dadfd72ce6adcf2129a54ac60
#
_entry.id   b9ee294dadfd72ce6adcf2129a54ac60
#
_cell.length_a   1.000
_cell.length_b   1.000
_cell.length_c   1.000
_cell.angle_alpha   90.00
_cell.angle_beta   90.00
_cell.angle_gamma   90.00
#
_symmetry.space_group_name_H-M   'P 1'
#
loop_
_entity.id
_entity.type
_entity.pdbx_description
1 polymer ?
#
loop_
_entity_poly.entity_id
_entity_poly.type
_entity_poly.pdbx_seq_one_letter_code
_entity_poly.pdbx_strand_id
1 'polypeptide(L)'
;MAEVVIVEQIFDPPLTDEEHGRIGKLIDRCAGMRNATWMRSYLSADRRRMFCEFEAPDAQSVREAYRTAGVPFQGVWSAELYKR
;
A
#
# COMPACT_ATOMS: atom_id res chain seq x y z
N MET A 1 15.55 -10.79 -4.29
CA MET A 1 15.49 -9.60 -5.16
C MET A 1 14.17 -8.90 -4.93
N ALA A 2 14.19 -7.57 -4.83
CA ALA A 2 12.96 -6.83 -4.54
C ALA A 2 12.06 -6.76 -5.78
N GLU A 3 10.77 -6.84 -5.54
CA GLU A 3 9.74 -6.67 -6.56
C GLU A 3 9.00 -5.37 -6.32
N VAL A 4 8.41 -4.82 -7.38
CA VAL A 4 7.43 -3.75 -7.26
C VAL A 4 6.09 -4.41 -6.93
N VAL A 5 5.45 -3.93 -5.87
CA VAL A 5 4.16 -4.47 -5.43
C VAL A 5 3.17 -3.32 -5.33
N ILE A 6 1.99 -3.53 -5.89
CA ILE A 6 0.91 -2.54 -5.89
C ILE A 6 -0.19 -2.98 -4.94
N VAL A 7 -0.67 -2.05 -4.13
CA VAL A 7 -1.82 -2.26 -3.26
C VAL A 7 -2.95 -1.34 -3.72
N GLU A 8 -4.13 -1.92 -3.91
CA GLU A 8 -5.33 -1.16 -4.26
C GLU A 8 -6.23 -1.05 -3.05
N GLN A 9 -6.70 0.17 -2.78
CA GLN A 9 -7.64 0.43 -1.68
C GLN A 9 -8.80 1.28 -2.17
N ILE A 10 -9.96 1.05 -1.56
CA ILE A 10 -11.18 1.83 -1.78
C ILE A 10 -11.62 2.40 -0.44
N PHE A 11 -12.05 3.66 -0.44
CA PHE A 11 -12.48 4.35 0.78
C PHE A 11 -13.90 4.85 0.65
N ASP A 12 -14.72 4.51 1.64
CA ASP A 12 -16.09 4.99 1.78
C ASP A 12 -16.39 5.14 3.27
N PRO A 13 -16.45 6.38 3.79
CA PRO A 13 -16.36 7.69 3.10
C PRO A 13 -14.98 7.99 2.55
N PRO A 14 -14.84 9.07 1.78
CA PRO A 14 -13.54 9.45 1.21
C PRO A 14 -12.46 9.60 2.27
N LEU A 15 -11.23 9.24 1.88
CA LEU A 15 -10.08 9.28 2.79
C LEU A 15 -9.76 10.72 3.20
N THR A 16 -9.58 10.95 4.50
CA THR A 16 -9.12 12.24 5.01
C THR A 16 -7.61 12.23 5.19
N ASP A 17 -6.99 13.41 5.25
CA ASP A 17 -5.55 13.52 5.50
C ASP A 17 -5.16 12.91 6.84
N GLU A 18 -6.00 13.11 7.86
CA GLU A 18 -5.77 12.55 9.18
C GLU A 18 -5.77 11.02 9.15
N GLU A 19 -6.75 10.43 8.48
CA GLU A 19 -6.85 8.98 8.34
C GLU A 19 -5.70 8.42 7.53
N HIS A 20 -5.30 9.12 6.45
CA HIS A 20 -4.16 8.73 5.65
C HIS A 20 -2.88 8.69 6.48
N GLY A 21 -2.68 9.69 7.33
CA GLY A 21 -1.51 9.73 8.22
C GLY A 21 -1.49 8.57 9.21
N ARG A 22 -2.65 8.26 9.79
CA ARG A 22 -2.78 7.15 10.74
C ARG A 22 -2.48 5.80 10.08
N ILE A 23 -3.09 5.56 8.93
CA ILE A 23 -2.88 4.32 8.17
C ILE A 23 -1.42 4.22 7.74
N GLY A 24 -0.84 5.31 7.25
CA GLY A 24 0.54 5.32 6.78
C GLY A 24 1.53 4.89 7.84
N LYS A 25 1.36 5.36 9.08
CA LYS A 25 2.24 4.98 10.19
C LYS A 25 2.13 3.49 10.51
N LEU A 26 0.91 2.95 10.51
CA LEU A 26 0.69 1.53 10.78
C LEU A 26 1.32 0.67 9.69
N ILE A 27 1.12 1.04 8.44
CA ILE A 27 1.64 0.29 7.31
C ILE A 27 3.18 0.35 7.28
N ASP A 28 3.77 1.52 7.50
CA ASP A 28 5.22 1.65 7.52
C ASP A 28 5.86 0.70 8.54
N ARG A 29 5.28 0.63 9.74
CA ARG A 29 5.78 -0.25 10.79
C ARG A 29 5.69 -1.72 10.38
N CYS A 30 4.54 -2.14 9.91
CA CYS A 30 4.31 -3.55 9.56
C CYS A 30 5.08 -3.95 8.30
N ALA A 31 5.18 -3.05 7.33
CA ALA A 31 5.93 -3.29 6.11
C ALA A 31 7.43 -3.42 6.40
N GLY A 32 7.96 -2.54 7.26
CA GLY A 32 9.37 -2.59 7.63
C GLY A 32 9.77 -3.92 8.26
N MET A 33 8.89 -4.53 9.02
CA MET A 33 9.13 -5.83 9.63
C MET A 33 9.22 -6.96 8.60
N ARG A 34 8.78 -6.72 7.38
CA ARG A 34 8.77 -7.73 6.30
C ARG A 34 9.65 -7.33 5.12
N ASN A 35 10.57 -6.41 5.36
CA ASN A 35 11.51 -5.90 4.33
C ASN A 35 10.79 -5.27 3.16
N ALA A 36 9.63 -4.67 3.40
CA ALA A 36 8.87 -3.93 2.40
C ALA A 36 9.01 -2.44 2.67
N THR A 37 9.19 -1.65 1.62
CA THR A 37 9.37 -0.21 1.70
C THR A 37 8.29 0.47 0.86
N TRP A 38 7.53 1.35 1.48
CA TRP A 38 6.57 2.19 0.76
C TRP A 38 7.32 3.23 -0.04
N MET A 39 7.01 3.31 -1.33
CA MET A 39 7.67 4.23 -2.26
C MET A 39 6.83 5.45 -2.53
N ARG A 40 5.56 5.27 -2.88
CA ARG A 40 4.66 6.36 -3.24
C ARG A 40 3.23 5.87 -3.31
N SER A 41 2.29 6.81 -3.31
CA SER A 41 0.88 6.50 -3.47
C SER A 41 0.23 7.47 -4.43
N TYR A 42 -0.82 6.99 -5.10
CA TYR A 42 -1.66 7.79 -5.97
C TYR A 42 -3.08 7.74 -5.41
N LEU A 43 -3.57 8.89 -4.99
CA LEU A 43 -4.93 9.02 -4.45
C LEU A 43 -5.80 9.69 -5.50
N SER A 44 -6.97 9.10 -5.80
CA SER A 44 -7.89 9.68 -6.76
C SER A 44 -8.41 11.04 -6.28
N ALA A 45 -8.84 11.88 -7.22
CA ALA A 45 -9.30 13.23 -6.90
C ALA A 45 -10.48 13.23 -5.94
N ASP A 46 -11.36 12.21 -6.04
CA ASP A 46 -12.50 12.07 -5.14
C ASP A 46 -12.12 11.42 -3.81
N ARG A 47 -10.85 11.01 -3.64
CA ARG A 47 -10.29 10.42 -2.43
C ARG A 47 -10.91 9.08 -2.04
N ARG A 48 -11.47 8.37 -3.01
CA ARG A 48 -12.11 7.08 -2.77
C ARG A 48 -11.31 5.89 -3.24
N ARG A 49 -10.23 6.11 -4.01
CA ARG A 49 -9.37 5.04 -4.53
C ARG A 49 -7.92 5.44 -4.37
N MET A 50 -7.09 4.47 -4.00
CA MET A 50 -5.66 4.71 -3.85
C MET A 50 -4.87 3.49 -4.33
N PHE A 51 -3.77 3.76 -5.04
CA PHE A 51 -2.77 2.76 -5.36
C PHE A 51 -1.50 3.11 -4.61
N CYS A 52 -0.97 2.17 -3.84
CA CYS A 52 0.29 2.33 -3.14
C CYS A 52 1.34 1.44 -3.79
N GLU A 53 2.52 1.97 -3.98
CA GLU A 53 3.64 1.24 -4.58
C GLU A 53 4.67 0.92 -3.50
N PHE A 54 5.06 -0.35 -3.42
CA PHE A 54 6.08 -0.83 -2.50
C PHE A 54 7.21 -1.50 -3.25
N GLU A 55 8.40 -1.48 -2.65
CA GLU A 55 9.46 -2.44 -2.96
C GLU A 55 9.46 -3.48 -1.86
N ALA A 56 9.36 -4.75 -2.23
CA ALA A 56 9.22 -5.83 -1.27
C ALA A 56 9.80 -7.13 -1.83
N PRO A 57 10.07 -8.13 -0.96
CA PRO A 57 10.51 -9.43 -1.45
C PRO A 57 9.48 -10.10 -2.36
N ASP A 58 8.19 -9.91 -2.06
CA ASP A 58 7.09 -10.47 -2.84
C ASP A 58 5.77 -9.79 -2.44
N ALA A 59 4.71 -10.08 -3.19
CA ALA A 59 3.39 -9.52 -2.89
C ALA A 59 2.84 -10.03 -1.57
N GLN A 60 3.15 -11.27 -1.21
CA GLN A 60 2.65 -11.86 0.03
C GLN A 60 3.16 -11.10 1.26
N SER A 61 4.40 -10.64 1.25
CA SER A 61 4.96 -9.85 2.35
C SER A 61 4.15 -8.59 2.59
N VAL A 62 3.76 -7.90 1.52
CA VAL A 62 2.96 -6.68 1.62
C VAL A 62 1.54 -7.01 2.09
N ARG A 63 0.95 -8.07 1.55
CA ARG A 63 -0.39 -8.52 1.95
C ARG A 63 -0.44 -8.82 3.45
N GLU A 64 0.57 -9.52 3.95
CA GLU A 64 0.65 -9.83 5.38
C GLU A 64 0.85 -8.57 6.23
N ALA A 65 1.61 -7.59 5.74
CA ALA A 65 1.78 -6.31 6.44
C ALA A 65 0.43 -5.60 6.63
N TYR A 66 -0.38 -5.56 5.58
CA TYR A 66 -1.71 -4.93 5.66
C TYR A 66 -2.63 -5.70 6.61
N ARG A 67 -2.60 -7.03 6.57
CA ARG A 67 -3.40 -7.85 7.47
C ARG A 67 -2.98 -7.66 8.92
N THR A 68 -1.68 -7.64 9.19
CA THR A 68 -1.17 -7.42 10.54
C THR A 68 -1.56 -6.04 11.05
N ALA A 69 -1.52 -5.03 10.19
CA ALA A 69 -1.90 -3.67 10.55
C ALA A 69 -3.42 -3.49 10.69
N GLY A 70 -4.20 -4.47 10.23
CA GLY A 70 -5.66 -4.37 10.26
C GLY A 70 -6.21 -3.36 9.26
N VAL A 71 -5.48 -3.12 8.17
CA VAL A 71 -5.86 -2.13 7.15
C VAL A 71 -6.45 -2.86 5.94
N PRO A 72 -7.70 -2.58 5.57
CA PRO A 72 -8.32 -3.23 4.43
C PRO A 72 -7.69 -2.85 3.10
N PHE A 73 -7.73 -3.79 2.16
CA PHE A 73 -7.28 -3.57 0.79
C PHE A 73 -8.15 -4.37 -0.18
N GLN A 74 -8.19 -3.94 -1.44
CA GLN A 74 -8.93 -4.65 -2.49
C GLN A 74 -8.07 -5.69 -3.17
N GLY A 75 -6.81 -5.36 -3.41
CA GLY A 75 -5.89 -6.28 -4.05
C GLY A 75 -4.45 -5.91 -3.78
N VAL A 76 -3.57 -6.92 -3.82
CA VAL A 76 -2.13 -6.77 -3.70
C VAL A 76 -1.51 -7.67 -4.76
N TRP A 77 -0.68 -7.10 -5.63
CA TRP A 77 -0.11 -7.85 -6.74
C TRP A 77 1.26 -7.31 -7.13
N SER A 78 2.10 -8.21 -7.63
CA SER A 78 3.42 -7.85 -8.15
C SER A 78 3.24 -7.20 -9.51
N ALA A 79 4.09 -6.21 -9.79
CA ALA A 79 3.98 -5.41 -11.01
C ALA A 79 5.35 -5.22 -11.65
N GLU A 80 5.34 -4.93 -12.94
CA GLU A 80 6.53 -4.48 -13.67
C GLU A 80 6.33 -3.01 -14.01
N LEU A 81 7.41 -2.24 -13.86
CA LEU A 81 7.38 -0.82 -14.18
C LEU A 81 7.85 -0.62 -15.62
N TYR A 82 6.99 -0.07 -16.45
CA TYR A 82 7.33 0.31 -17.82
C TYR A 82 7.43 1.82 -17.90
N LYS A 83 8.52 2.33 -18.44
CA LYS A 83 8.75 3.75 -18.65
C LYS A 83 8.79 4.06 -20.14
N ARG A 84 8.35 5.26 -20.47
CA ARG A 84 8.46 5.74 -21.86
C ARG A 84 9.82 6.31 -22.12
#